data_101dfc6a457652ccdce419d80233a3a1
#
_entry.id   101dfc6a457652ccdce419d80233a3a1
#
_cell.length_a   1.000
_cell.length_b   1.000
_cell.length_c   1.000
_cell.angle_alpha   90.00
_cell.angle_beta   90.00
_cell.angle_gamma   90.00
#
_symmetry.space_group_name_H-M   'P 1'
#
loop_
_entity.id
_entity.type
_entity.pdbx_description
1 polymer ?
#
loop_
_entity_poly.entity_id
_entity_poly.type
_entity_poly.pdbx_seq_one_letter_code
_entity_poly.pdbx_strand_id
1 'polypeptide(L)'
;LKNDIELVKPTFFMSVPRLYNRFHDAVKEKFKKTTGWSKTILDKALSVKLNNVNSDGGYTHRLYDRIVFNKTRDLFGGRCRFMASGSAPLTPEVHAFIKVIACAPLMEGYGQTESTGVSFMSEARDPECGHVGGPTVILF
;
A
#
# COMPACT_ATOMS: atom_id res chain seq x y z
N LEU A 1 -11.83 -7.72 -11.74
CA LEU A 1 -10.56 -7.40 -11.08
C LEU A 1 -10.54 -7.85 -9.62
N LYS A 2 -11.54 -7.48 -8.77
CA LYS A 2 -11.54 -7.90 -7.36
C LYS A 2 -11.61 -9.43 -7.25
N ASN A 3 -12.54 -10.06 -7.92
CA ASN A 3 -12.67 -11.52 -7.95
C ASN A 3 -11.41 -12.22 -8.51
N ASP A 4 -10.74 -11.59 -9.48
CA ASP A 4 -9.52 -12.12 -10.08
C ASP A 4 -8.35 -12.08 -9.07
N ILE A 5 -8.22 -11.00 -8.30
CA ILE A 5 -7.20 -10.89 -7.24
C ILE A 5 -7.43 -11.93 -6.14
N GLU A 6 -8.69 -12.14 -5.75
CA GLU A 6 -9.07 -13.14 -4.74
C GLU A 6 -8.78 -14.58 -5.22
N LEU A 7 -8.90 -14.83 -6.52
CA LEU A 7 -8.62 -16.12 -7.14
C LEU A 7 -7.11 -16.37 -7.32
N VAL A 8 -6.40 -15.38 -7.90
CA VAL A 8 -4.97 -15.49 -8.23
C VAL A 8 -4.10 -15.38 -6.98
N LYS A 9 -4.51 -14.60 -5.96
CA LYS A 9 -3.76 -14.34 -4.71
C LYS A 9 -2.30 -13.95 -4.99
N PRO A 10 -2.07 -12.85 -5.70
CA PRO A 10 -0.73 -12.46 -6.13
C PRO A 10 0.20 -12.19 -4.94
N THR A 11 1.47 -12.53 -5.10
CA THR A 11 2.54 -12.16 -4.15
C THR A 11 3.15 -10.82 -4.49
N PHE A 12 3.09 -10.42 -5.75
CA PHE A 12 3.48 -9.12 -6.26
C PHE A 12 2.29 -8.47 -6.96
N PHE A 13 1.97 -7.23 -6.58
CA PHE A 13 0.84 -6.49 -7.12
C PHE A 13 1.29 -5.12 -7.65
N MET A 14 1.45 -5.03 -8.97
CA MET A 14 1.75 -3.77 -9.66
C MET A 14 0.47 -3.18 -10.22
N SER A 15 0.28 -1.88 -10.03
CA SER A 15 -0.89 -1.19 -10.56
C SER A 15 -0.67 0.32 -10.72
N VAL A 16 -1.71 0.99 -11.21
CA VAL A 16 -1.72 2.45 -11.40
C VAL A 16 -2.39 3.15 -10.20
N PRO A 17 -2.08 4.43 -9.93
CA PRO A 17 -2.64 5.19 -8.82
C PRO A 17 -4.16 5.19 -8.76
N ARG A 18 -4.83 5.24 -9.92
CA ARG A 18 -6.30 5.20 -9.99
C ARG A 18 -6.91 3.97 -9.30
N LEU A 19 -6.25 2.82 -9.40
CA LEU A 19 -6.74 1.61 -8.73
C LEU A 19 -6.50 1.65 -7.23
N TYR A 20 -5.33 2.13 -6.79
CA TYR A 20 -5.04 2.32 -5.37
C TYR A 20 -6.00 3.32 -4.71
N ASN A 21 -6.35 4.42 -5.39
CA ASN A 21 -7.39 5.37 -4.94
C ASN A 21 -8.74 4.66 -4.74
N ARG A 22 -9.15 3.80 -5.67
CA ARG A 22 -10.40 3.03 -5.53
C ARG A 22 -10.38 2.08 -4.32
N PHE A 23 -9.26 1.42 -4.04
CA PHE A 23 -9.12 0.61 -2.83
C PHE A 23 -9.17 1.46 -1.57
N HIS A 24 -8.46 2.57 -1.56
CA HIS A 24 -8.47 3.53 -0.46
C HIS A 24 -9.90 3.97 -0.12
N ASP A 25 -10.66 4.45 -1.11
CA ASP A 25 -12.02 4.94 -0.92
C ASP A 25 -12.97 3.84 -0.46
N ALA A 26 -12.90 2.66 -1.07
CA ALA A 26 -13.73 1.52 -0.70
C ALA A 26 -13.47 1.05 0.75
N VAL A 27 -12.21 1.07 1.20
CA VAL A 27 -11.86 0.69 2.58
C VAL A 27 -12.24 1.80 3.56
N LYS A 28 -12.00 3.07 3.22
CA LYS A 28 -12.45 4.21 4.04
C LYS A 28 -13.96 4.21 4.26
N GLU A 29 -14.75 3.92 3.22
CA GLU A 29 -16.20 3.77 3.37
C GLU A 29 -16.59 2.65 4.33
N LYS A 30 -15.94 1.48 4.23
CA LYS A 30 -16.18 0.39 5.18
C LYS A 30 -15.81 0.78 6.61
N PHE A 31 -14.71 1.48 6.79
CA PHE A 31 -14.26 1.94 8.11
C PHE A 31 -15.22 2.97 8.72
N LYS A 32 -15.81 3.86 7.92
CA LYS A 32 -16.84 4.81 8.37
C LYS A 32 -18.11 4.12 8.90
N LYS A 33 -18.46 2.96 8.34
CA LYS A 33 -19.63 2.16 8.77
C LYS A 33 -19.37 1.33 10.04
N THR A 34 -18.13 1.25 10.49
CA THR A 34 -17.77 0.56 11.73
C THR A 34 -18.17 1.43 12.93
N THR A 35 -18.83 0.86 13.93
CA THR A 35 -19.33 1.56 15.12
C THR A 35 -18.90 0.87 16.41
N GLY A 36 -19.08 1.54 17.55
CA GLY A 36 -18.81 0.98 18.87
C GLY A 36 -17.33 0.72 19.14
N TRP A 37 -17.04 -0.26 19.99
CA TRP A 37 -15.69 -0.63 20.41
C TRP A 37 -14.75 -0.98 19.25
N SER A 38 -15.29 -1.59 18.20
CA SER A 38 -14.54 -1.92 17.00
C SER A 38 -14.01 -0.68 16.29
N LYS A 39 -14.75 0.43 16.33
CA LYS A 39 -14.32 1.71 15.77
C LYS A 39 -13.14 2.28 16.54
N THR A 40 -13.17 2.27 17.86
CA THR A 40 -12.08 2.76 18.70
C THR A 40 -10.77 1.97 18.46
N ILE A 41 -10.88 0.64 18.37
CA ILE A 41 -9.72 -0.22 18.08
C ILE A 41 -9.17 0.06 16.68
N LEU A 42 -10.05 0.21 15.69
CA LEU A 42 -9.68 0.51 14.32
C LEU A 42 -8.94 1.86 14.22
N ASP A 43 -9.49 2.92 14.82
CA ASP A 43 -8.90 4.26 14.78
C ASP A 43 -7.52 4.28 15.45
N LYS A 44 -7.38 3.59 16.60
CA LYS A 44 -6.09 3.44 17.27
C LYS A 44 -5.09 2.64 16.42
N ALA A 45 -5.52 1.55 15.81
CA ALA A 45 -4.68 0.73 14.95
C ALA A 45 -4.18 1.50 13.71
N LEU A 46 -5.07 2.27 13.08
CA LEU A 46 -4.72 3.15 11.96
C LEU A 46 -3.73 4.22 12.37
N SER A 47 -4.00 4.94 13.47
CA SER A 47 -3.12 6.00 13.97
C SER A 47 -1.71 5.46 14.26
N VAL A 48 -1.60 4.35 14.99
CA VAL A 48 -0.29 3.76 15.33
C VAL A 48 0.47 3.34 14.07
N LYS A 49 -0.18 2.65 13.13
CA LYS A 49 0.50 2.19 11.92
C LYS A 49 0.86 3.32 10.95
N LEU A 50 0.00 4.34 10.81
CA LEU A 50 0.32 5.53 10.00
C LEU A 50 1.51 6.29 10.58
N ASN A 51 1.58 6.43 11.93
CA ASN A 51 2.74 7.03 12.57
C ASN A 51 4.01 6.22 12.30
N ASN A 52 3.96 4.88 12.40
CA ASN A 52 5.12 4.04 12.10
C ASN A 52 5.56 4.17 10.63
N VAL A 53 4.61 4.18 9.67
CA VAL A 53 4.94 4.39 8.25
C VAL A 53 5.67 5.71 8.03
N ASN A 54 5.20 6.79 8.67
CA ASN A 54 5.75 8.14 8.50
C ASN A 54 7.04 8.39 9.28
N SER A 55 7.36 7.55 10.29
CA SER A 55 8.55 7.74 11.13
C SER A 55 9.73 6.86 10.71
N ASP A 56 9.49 5.59 10.48
CA ASP A 56 10.52 4.58 10.20
C ASP A 56 10.21 3.68 8.99
N GLY A 57 9.16 4.01 8.22
CA GLY A 57 8.69 3.20 7.10
C GLY A 57 8.05 1.86 7.51
N GLY A 58 7.75 1.67 8.79
CA GLY A 58 7.18 0.44 9.33
C GLY A 58 5.72 0.24 8.96
N TYR A 59 5.42 -0.67 8.04
CA TYR A 59 4.07 -0.97 7.55
C TYR A 59 3.41 -2.17 8.24
N THR A 60 4.08 -2.86 9.16
CA THR A 60 3.56 -4.03 9.87
C THR A 60 3.46 -3.81 11.38
N HIS A 61 2.45 -4.42 12.00
CA HIS A 61 2.27 -4.41 13.45
C HIS A 61 1.59 -5.72 13.90
N ARG A 62 2.35 -6.60 14.56
CA ARG A 62 1.96 -7.99 14.86
C ARG A 62 0.52 -8.16 15.40
N LEU A 63 0.10 -7.30 16.32
CA LEU A 63 -1.22 -7.37 16.94
C LEU A 63 -2.31 -6.82 16.01
N TYR A 64 -2.14 -5.60 15.51
CA TYR A 64 -3.16 -4.94 14.70
C TYR A 64 -3.33 -5.58 13.33
N ASP A 65 -2.26 -6.10 12.73
CA ASP A 65 -2.34 -6.81 11.45
C ASP A 65 -3.24 -8.04 11.56
N ARG A 66 -3.16 -8.76 12.69
CA ARG A 66 -3.98 -9.95 12.92
C ARG A 66 -5.43 -9.63 13.26
N ILE A 67 -5.69 -8.62 14.09
CA ILE A 67 -7.02 -8.32 14.62
C ILE A 67 -7.82 -7.43 13.66
N VAL A 68 -7.19 -6.43 13.06
CA VAL A 68 -7.84 -5.38 12.28
C VAL A 68 -7.63 -5.58 10.78
N PHE A 69 -6.36 -5.71 10.36
CA PHE A 69 -5.99 -5.61 8.95
C PHE A 69 -5.98 -6.95 8.20
N ASN A 70 -6.22 -8.08 8.85
CA ASN A 70 -6.27 -9.37 8.16
C ASN A 70 -7.32 -9.39 7.03
N LYS A 71 -8.52 -8.84 7.31
CA LYS A 71 -9.60 -8.75 6.32
C LYS A 71 -9.32 -7.76 5.18
N THR A 72 -8.52 -6.71 5.42
CA THR A 72 -8.15 -5.76 4.37
C THR A 72 -7.03 -6.29 3.47
N ARG A 73 -6.16 -7.14 4.00
CA ARG A 73 -5.16 -7.87 3.21
C ARG A 73 -5.78 -8.76 2.15
N ASP A 74 -6.95 -9.33 2.43
CA ASP A 74 -7.68 -10.18 1.49
C ASP A 74 -8.09 -9.44 0.22
N LEU A 75 -8.25 -8.10 0.26
CA LEU A 75 -8.48 -7.27 -0.91
C LEU A 75 -7.33 -7.34 -1.93
N PHE A 76 -6.13 -7.65 -1.45
CA PHE A 76 -4.92 -7.86 -2.25
C PHE A 76 -4.57 -9.35 -2.40
N GLY A 77 -5.54 -10.24 -2.17
CA GLY A 77 -5.38 -11.69 -2.25
C GLY A 77 -4.77 -12.36 -1.01
N GLY A 78 -4.52 -11.61 0.08
CA GLY A 78 -4.03 -12.11 1.37
C GLY A 78 -2.57 -12.59 1.39
N ARG A 79 -1.91 -12.72 0.22
CA ARG A 79 -0.53 -13.23 0.06
C ARG A 79 0.42 -12.18 -0.50
N CYS A 80 -0.05 -10.96 -0.72
CA CYS A 80 0.74 -9.89 -1.29
C CYS A 80 1.92 -9.55 -0.37
N ARG A 81 3.14 -9.61 -0.90
CA ARG A 81 4.39 -9.30 -0.21
C ARG A 81 4.99 -7.98 -0.67
N PHE A 82 4.61 -7.54 -1.85
CA PHE A 82 5.21 -6.43 -2.53
C PHE A 82 4.20 -5.76 -3.47
N MET A 83 4.14 -4.44 -3.44
CA MET A 83 3.29 -3.65 -4.34
C MET A 83 4.12 -2.57 -5.02
N ALA A 84 3.74 -2.22 -6.24
CA ALA A 84 4.32 -1.11 -6.96
C ALA A 84 3.24 -0.26 -7.63
N SER A 85 3.46 1.05 -7.63
CA SER A 85 2.66 2.03 -8.37
C SER A 85 3.52 2.73 -9.39
N GLY A 86 2.98 2.99 -10.57
CA GLY A 86 3.69 3.69 -11.64
C GLY A 86 2.74 4.37 -12.60
N SER A 87 3.29 5.01 -13.63
CA SER A 87 2.59 5.75 -14.70
C SER A 87 1.98 7.10 -14.27
N ALA A 88 1.83 7.39 -13.00
CA ALA A 88 1.41 8.68 -12.45
C ALA A 88 1.75 8.76 -10.96
N PRO A 89 1.88 9.94 -10.36
CA PRO A 89 2.13 10.09 -8.94
C PRO A 89 0.93 9.62 -8.10
N LEU A 90 1.23 9.01 -6.94
CA LEU A 90 0.26 8.65 -5.92
C LEU A 90 0.31 9.70 -4.80
N THR A 91 -0.83 10.09 -4.24
CA THR A 91 -0.80 11.03 -3.12
C THR A 91 -0.19 10.37 -1.87
N PRO A 92 0.61 11.11 -1.08
CA PRO A 92 1.25 10.55 0.11
C PRO A 92 0.26 9.92 1.10
N GLU A 93 -0.93 10.51 1.25
CA GLU A 93 -1.99 9.96 2.10
C GLU A 93 -2.44 8.57 1.64
N VAL A 94 -2.71 8.41 0.35
CA VAL A 94 -3.14 7.12 -0.22
C VAL A 94 -2.01 6.11 -0.16
N HIS A 95 -0.77 6.52 -0.45
CA HIS A 95 0.41 5.68 -0.37
C HIS A 95 0.59 5.08 1.03
N ALA A 96 0.66 5.91 2.07
CA ALA A 96 0.78 5.48 3.46
C ALA A 96 -0.40 4.58 3.88
N PHE A 97 -1.62 4.97 3.53
CA PHE A 97 -2.81 4.20 3.87
C PHE A 97 -2.81 2.80 3.24
N ILE A 98 -2.44 2.67 1.97
CA ILE A 98 -2.35 1.37 1.29
C ILE A 98 -1.28 0.48 1.94
N LYS A 99 -0.09 1.00 2.28
CA LYS A 99 0.93 0.26 3.05
C LYS A 99 0.34 -0.33 4.34
N VAL A 100 -0.44 0.47 5.06
CA VAL A 100 -1.07 0.08 6.33
C VAL A 100 -2.10 -1.03 6.15
N ILE A 101 -3.06 -0.88 5.22
CA ILE A 101 -4.16 -1.83 5.05
C ILE A 101 -3.76 -3.14 4.36
N ALA A 102 -2.73 -3.09 3.52
CA ALA A 102 -2.18 -4.28 2.85
C ALA A 102 -1.15 -5.02 3.72
N CYS A 103 -0.61 -4.36 4.75
CA CYS A 103 0.52 -4.86 5.56
C CYS A 103 1.71 -5.27 4.67
N ALA A 104 1.95 -4.54 3.59
CA ALA A 104 2.97 -4.80 2.59
C ALA A 104 3.57 -3.47 2.10
N PRO A 105 4.85 -3.48 1.66
CA PRO A 105 5.46 -2.29 1.10
C PRO A 105 4.80 -1.93 -0.22
N LEU A 106 4.61 -0.63 -0.43
CA LEU A 106 4.21 -0.06 -1.71
C LEU A 106 5.32 0.89 -2.16
N MET A 107 5.88 0.64 -3.33
CA MET A 107 6.92 1.48 -3.92
C MET A 107 6.36 2.25 -5.11
N GLU A 108 6.85 3.46 -5.31
CA GLU A 108 6.56 4.22 -6.51
C GLU A 108 7.73 4.11 -7.47
N GLY A 109 7.42 3.88 -8.75
CA GLY A 109 8.40 3.78 -9.80
C GLY A 109 8.11 4.73 -10.95
N TYR A 110 9.16 5.27 -11.53
CA TYR A 110 9.13 6.01 -12.77
C TYR A 110 9.92 5.27 -13.84
N GLY A 111 9.35 5.24 -15.02
CA GLY A 111 10.00 4.66 -16.20
C GLY A 111 9.28 5.02 -17.47
N GLN A 112 9.94 4.80 -18.56
CA GLN A 112 9.43 5.05 -19.90
C GLN A 112 9.95 3.96 -20.86
N THR A 113 9.32 3.84 -22.01
CA THR A 113 9.68 2.83 -23.01
C THR A 113 11.13 3.01 -23.48
N GLU A 114 11.59 4.26 -23.62
CA GLU A 114 12.94 4.62 -24.07
C GLU A 114 14.02 4.21 -23.05
N SER A 115 13.68 4.06 -21.77
CA SER A 115 14.58 3.57 -20.72
C SER A 115 14.40 2.07 -20.41
N THR A 116 13.75 1.33 -21.29
CA THR A 116 13.54 -0.13 -21.16
C THR A 116 12.77 -0.53 -19.89
N GLY A 117 11.97 0.38 -19.32
CA GLY A 117 11.12 0.09 -18.16
C GLY A 117 11.35 1.06 -17.00
N VAL A 118 11.60 0.51 -15.81
CA VAL A 118 11.71 1.30 -14.58
C VAL A 118 13.09 1.89 -14.42
N SER A 119 13.19 3.22 -14.46
CA SER A 119 14.44 3.99 -14.28
C SER A 119 14.69 4.39 -12.82
N PHE A 120 13.61 4.68 -12.08
CA PHE A 120 13.67 5.09 -10.67
C PHE A 120 12.65 4.29 -9.86
N MET A 121 12.99 3.99 -8.62
CA MET A 121 12.07 3.30 -7.71
C MET A 121 12.38 3.70 -6.27
N SER A 122 11.32 3.99 -5.49
CA SER A 122 11.44 4.26 -4.07
C SER A 122 11.73 2.98 -3.28
N GLU A 123 12.29 3.12 -2.09
CA GLU A 123 12.59 1.98 -1.23
C GLU A 123 11.35 1.44 -0.50
N ALA A 124 11.39 0.16 -0.13
CA ALA A 124 10.27 -0.53 0.50
C ALA A 124 9.90 0.05 1.88
N ARG A 125 10.89 0.55 2.63
CA ARG A 125 10.74 1.15 3.97
C ARG A 125 11.00 2.65 4.00
N ASP A 126 10.89 3.30 2.86
CA ASP A 126 11.00 4.73 2.80
C ASP A 126 9.85 5.37 3.62
N PRO A 127 10.15 6.17 4.64
CA PRO A 127 9.15 6.91 5.40
C PRO A 127 8.55 8.06 4.60
N GLU A 128 9.29 8.59 3.63
CA GLU A 128 8.81 9.64 2.75
C GLU A 128 7.93 9.05 1.63
N CYS A 129 6.90 9.77 1.28
CA CYS A 129 5.97 9.42 0.21
C CYS A 129 5.86 10.56 -0.80
N GLY A 130 5.49 10.22 -2.04
CA GLY A 130 5.29 11.22 -3.10
C GLY A 130 6.53 11.50 -3.93
N HIS A 131 7.49 10.58 -3.93
CA HIS A 131 8.66 10.59 -4.80
C HIS A 131 8.92 9.19 -5.37
N VAL A 132 9.67 9.13 -6.45
CA VAL A 132 10.00 7.88 -7.17
C VAL A 132 11.35 7.28 -6.73
N GLY A 133 11.96 7.81 -5.69
CA GLY A 133 13.23 7.31 -5.17
C GLY A 133 14.45 7.57 -6.05
N GLY A 134 15.48 6.74 -5.86
CA GLY A 134 16.72 6.79 -6.59
C GLY A 134 16.73 6.00 -7.90
N PRO A 135 17.79 6.14 -8.72
CA PRO A 135 17.94 5.37 -9.94
C PRO A 135 18.09 3.88 -9.64
N THR A 136 17.44 3.06 -10.46
CA THR A 136 17.62 1.61 -10.39
C THR A 136 18.97 1.23 -11.01
N VAL A 137 19.59 0.17 -10.51
CA VAL A 137 20.93 -0.30 -10.94
C VAL A 137 20.98 -0.74 -12.41
N ILE A 138 19.85 -0.73 -13.10
CA ILE A 138 19.70 -1.21 -14.50
C ILE A 138 19.92 -0.06 -15.52
N LEU A 139 20.31 1.13 -15.08
CA LEU A 139 20.55 2.29 -15.95
C LEU A 139 21.99 2.33 -16.49
N PHE A 140 22.47 1.22 -17.03
CA PHE A 140 23.71 1.20 -17.81
C PHE A 140 23.50 0.54 -19.16
#